data_1b1c36688a58885f73208b3258dcf461
#
_entry.id   1b1c36688a58885f73208b3258dcf461
#
_cell.length_a   1.000
_cell.length_b   1.000
_cell.length_c   1.000
_cell.angle_alpha   90.00
_cell.angle_beta   90.00
_cell.angle_gamma   90.00
#
_symmetry.space_group_name_H-M   'P 1'
#
loop_
_entity.id
_entity.type
_entity.pdbx_description
1 polymer ?
#
loop_
_entity_poly.entity_id
_entity_poly.type
_entity_poly.pdbx_seq_one_letter_code
_entity_poly.pdbx_strand_id
1 'polypeptide(L)'
;SEMCIRDRQEDQEFMQKKLNTFAFSSFYAGEQTDEEMEKALQQPVLEQIRTVVKAKDTEGDIVRYQNDQVTSQKVISEEEEQFTYRSWMKVKSVESALGYTSVLLDLDAILYPKTEEDRWENIGKEFAANLSTYWKLFSGFDGTTVSECDTRIRTFLNSRYEDDREDNAITLRTTGTDETAYYVLRTHNEDVRKVTGGTAEKLEDSAWLIRAEQSEVRITLGASDQRYYYEKGAKNE
;
A
#
# COMPACT_ATOMS: atom_id res chain seq x y z
N SER A 1 -12.74 -21.04 -18.28
CA SER A 1 -11.91 -21.20 -17.05
C SER A 1 -10.77 -22.20 -17.23
N GLU A 2 -10.98 -23.38 -17.84
CA GLU A 2 -9.90 -24.34 -18.12
C GLU A 2 -8.87 -23.81 -19.13
N MET A 3 -9.31 -23.06 -20.11
CA MET A 3 -8.46 -22.41 -21.12
C MET A 3 -7.48 -21.42 -20.47
N CYS A 4 -7.96 -20.57 -19.56
CA CYS A 4 -7.10 -19.62 -18.84
C CYS A 4 -6.04 -20.30 -17.93
N ILE A 5 -6.31 -21.47 -17.38
CA ILE A 5 -5.37 -22.21 -16.54
C ILE A 5 -4.27 -22.84 -17.41
N ARG A 6 -4.64 -23.40 -18.55
CA ARG A 6 -3.71 -23.98 -19.52
C ARG A 6 -2.77 -22.92 -20.10
N ASP A 7 -3.31 -21.79 -20.50
CA ASP A 7 -2.53 -20.67 -21.03
C ASP A 7 -1.51 -20.17 -19.99
N ARG A 8 -1.90 -20.07 -18.70
CA ARG A 8 -0.98 -19.66 -17.61
C ARG A 8 0.12 -20.69 -17.37
N GLN A 9 -0.16 -21.97 -17.51
CA GLN A 9 0.88 -22.99 -17.37
C GLN A 9 1.91 -22.90 -18.51
N GLU A 10 1.43 -22.71 -19.74
CA GLU A 10 2.31 -22.50 -20.90
C GLU A 10 3.12 -21.20 -20.77
N ASP A 11 2.51 -20.12 -20.28
CA ASP A 11 3.20 -18.85 -19.99
C ASP A 11 4.25 -19.01 -18.88
N GLN A 12 3.92 -19.70 -17.81
CA GLN A 12 4.87 -19.96 -16.73
C GLN A 12 6.07 -20.77 -17.20
N GLU A 13 5.85 -21.85 -17.94
CA GLU A 13 6.91 -22.67 -18.53
C GLU A 13 7.77 -21.85 -19.51
N PHE A 14 7.14 -21.04 -20.34
CA PHE A 14 7.84 -20.13 -21.26
C PHE A 14 8.72 -19.13 -20.51
N MET A 15 8.16 -18.48 -19.49
CA MET A 15 8.91 -17.48 -18.71
C MET A 15 10.03 -18.11 -17.88
N GLN A 16 9.81 -19.28 -17.27
CA GLN A 16 10.88 -20.02 -16.59
C GLN A 16 12.01 -20.41 -17.52
N LYS A 17 11.68 -20.86 -18.74
CA LYS A 17 12.67 -21.20 -19.77
C LYS A 17 13.47 -19.98 -20.24
N LYS A 18 12.87 -18.79 -20.24
CA LYS A 18 13.52 -17.54 -20.69
C LYS A 18 14.32 -16.86 -19.60
N LEU A 19 13.86 -16.88 -18.38
CA LEU A 19 14.39 -16.13 -17.24
C LEU A 19 15.02 -16.98 -16.14
N ASN A 20 15.09 -18.30 -16.32
CA ASN A 20 15.70 -19.33 -15.44
C ASN A 20 15.21 -19.38 -13.98
N THR A 21 14.80 -18.27 -13.38
CA THR A 21 14.39 -18.19 -11.96
C THR A 21 13.04 -17.50 -11.79
N PHE A 22 12.31 -17.33 -12.88
CA PHE A 22 11.03 -16.65 -12.84
C PHE A 22 9.96 -17.53 -12.19
N ALA A 23 9.25 -16.97 -11.20
CA ALA A 23 8.07 -17.56 -10.60
C ALA A 23 6.98 -16.50 -10.46
N PHE A 24 5.76 -16.86 -10.83
CA PHE A 24 4.61 -16.01 -10.57
C PHE A 24 4.25 -16.07 -9.09
N SER A 25 4.38 -14.97 -8.37
CA SER A 25 3.98 -14.84 -6.97
C SER A 25 2.63 -14.14 -6.78
N SER A 26 2.12 -13.51 -7.82
CA SER A 26 0.86 -12.77 -7.82
C SER A 26 0.17 -12.82 -9.17
N PHE A 27 -1.14 -12.60 -9.19
CA PHE A 27 -1.88 -12.39 -10.42
C PHE A 27 -3.08 -11.45 -10.21
N TYR A 28 -3.51 -10.81 -11.29
CA TYR A 28 -4.73 -10.02 -11.34
C TYR A 28 -5.92 -10.91 -11.66
N ALA A 29 -6.87 -10.96 -10.76
CA ALA A 29 -8.05 -11.83 -10.84
C ALA A 29 -9.27 -11.14 -11.47
N GLY A 30 -9.21 -9.84 -11.71
CA GLY A 30 -10.35 -9.08 -12.18
C GLY A 30 -11.52 -9.12 -11.19
N GLU A 31 -12.72 -9.31 -11.73
CA GLU A 31 -14.00 -9.31 -10.98
C GLU A 31 -14.40 -10.69 -10.46
N GLN A 32 -13.50 -11.68 -10.46
CA GLN A 32 -13.83 -13.03 -9.97
C GLN A 32 -14.28 -13.01 -8.51
N THR A 33 -15.33 -13.80 -8.23
CA THR A 33 -15.84 -13.97 -6.87
C THR A 33 -14.85 -14.73 -5.98
N ASP A 34 -15.03 -14.63 -4.68
CA ASP A 34 -14.16 -15.35 -3.72
C ASP A 34 -14.22 -16.86 -3.92
N GLU A 35 -15.39 -17.42 -4.22
CA GLU A 35 -15.56 -18.84 -4.46
C GLU A 35 -14.83 -19.31 -5.72
N GLU A 36 -14.90 -18.54 -6.81
CA GLU A 36 -14.15 -18.84 -8.04
C GLU A 36 -12.64 -18.75 -7.81
N MET A 37 -12.22 -17.77 -7.02
CA MET A 37 -10.83 -17.58 -6.65
C MET A 37 -10.29 -18.74 -5.80
N GLU A 38 -11.04 -19.18 -4.80
CA GLU A 38 -10.64 -20.31 -3.98
C GLU A 38 -10.49 -21.59 -4.80
N LYS A 39 -11.42 -21.85 -5.73
CA LYS A 39 -11.31 -22.98 -6.67
C LYS A 39 -10.08 -22.86 -7.58
N ALA A 40 -9.78 -21.65 -8.05
CA ALA A 40 -8.60 -21.41 -8.88
C ALA A 40 -7.31 -21.65 -8.11
N LEU A 41 -7.21 -21.19 -6.87
CA LEU A 41 -6.01 -21.34 -6.02
C LEU A 41 -5.71 -22.80 -5.62
N GLN A 42 -6.68 -23.70 -5.74
CA GLN A 42 -6.45 -25.13 -5.53
C GLN A 42 -5.73 -25.82 -6.71
N GLN A 43 -5.56 -25.13 -7.83
CA GLN A 43 -4.86 -25.69 -8.98
C GLN A 43 -3.34 -25.70 -8.75
N PRO A 44 -2.64 -26.80 -9.08
CA PRO A 44 -1.19 -26.91 -8.84
C PRO A 44 -0.37 -25.79 -9.51
N VAL A 45 -0.81 -25.30 -10.66
CA VAL A 45 -0.13 -24.20 -11.38
C VAL A 45 -0.14 -22.88 -10.60
N LEU A 46 -1.04 -22.73 -9.63
CA LEU A 46 -1.16 -21.52 -8.79
C LEU A 46 -0.62 -21.71 -7.37
N GLU A 47 0.01 -22.88 -7.08
CA GLU A 47 0.57 -23.15 -5.73
C GLU A 47 1.60 -22.12 -5.26
N GLN A 48 2.29 -21.48 -6.19
CA GLN A 48 3.30 -20.45 -5.89
C GLN A 48 2.71 -19.07 -5.66
N ILE A 49 1.40 -18.88 -5.91
CA ILE A 49 0.77 -17.58 -5.74
C ILE A 49 0.65 -17.24 -4.25
N ARG A 50 1.12 -16.04 -3.92
CA ARG A 50 1.09 -15.47 -2.58
C ARG A 50 0.06 -14.34 -2.46
N THR A 51 -0.22 -13.66 -3.56
CA THR A 51 -1.10 -12.50 -3.60
C THR A 51 -2.00 -12.51 -4.82
N VAL A 52 -3.26 -12.19 -4.60
CA VAL A 52 -4.25 -11.95 -5.64
C VAL A 52 -4.61 -10.47 -5.67
N VAL A 53 -4.55 -9.87 -6.85
CA VAL A 53 -5.03 -8.49 -7.06
C VAL A 53 -6.42 -8.54 -7.68
N LYS A 54 -7.40 -7.93 -7.01
CA LYS A 54 -8.81 -7.92 -7.41
C LYS A 54 -9.20 -6.58 -8.03
N ALA A 55 -10.21 -6.57 -8.89
CA ALA A 55 -10.78 -5.36 -9.44
C ALA A 55 -11.36 -4.44 -8.34
N LYS A 56 -11.48 -3.15 -8.65
CA LYS A 56 -12.01 -2.12 -7.73
C LYS A 56 -13.46 -2.40 -7.29
N ASP A 57 -14.25 -3.02 -8.16
CA ASP A 57 -15.68 -3.23 -7.94
C ASP A 57 -16.01 -4.54 -7.22
N THR A 58 -15.00 -5.34 -6.85
CA THR A 58 -15.20 -6.53 -6.04
C THR A 58 -15.56 -6.17 -4.59
N GLU A 59 -16.40 -6.98 -3.96
CA GLU A 59 -16.74 -6.83 -2.55
C GLU A 59 -15.55 -7.15 -1.62
N GLY A 60 -15.64 -6.69 -0.39
CA GLY A 60 -14.69 -6.98 0.68
C GLY A 60 -13.66 -5.89 0.95
N ASP A 61 -12.75 -6.20 1.87
CA ASP A 61 -11.73 -5.27 2.35
C ASP A 61 -10.66 -4.97 1.29
N ILE A 62 -10.00 -3.82 1.44
CA ILE A 62 -8.90 -3.41 0.54
C ILE A 62 -7.76 -4.43 0.60
N VAL A 63 -7.44 -4.93 1.79
CA VAL A 63 -6.44 -5.97 2.01
C VAL A 63 -6.97 -6.99 3.02
N ARG A 64 -6.79 -8.28 2.75
CA ARG A 64 -7.17 -9.37 3.67
C ARG A 64 -6.45 -10.66 3.33
N TYR A 65 -6.60 -11.67 4.17
CA TYR A 65 -6.30 -13.04 3.77
C TYR A 65 -7.43 -13.58 2.87
N GLN A 66 -7.08 -14.12 1.71
CA GLN A 66 -7.99 -14.87 0.85
C GLN A 66 -8.17 -16.29 1.39
N ASN A 67 -7.07 -16.88 1.86
CA ASN A 67 -7.01 -18.14 2.60
C ASN A 67 -5.76 -18.11 3.50
N ASP A 68 -5.42 -19.22 4.15
CA ASP A 68 -4.29 -19.30 5.10
C ASP A 68 -2.93 -18.93 4.49
N GLN A 69 -2.78 -19.01 3.17
CA GLN A 69 -1.50 -18.79 2.48
C GLN A 69 -1.48 -17.56 1.58
N VAL A 70 -2.63 -17.14 1.06
CA VAL A 70 -2.75 -16.11 0.03
C VAL A 70 -3.43 -14.88 0.57
N THR A 71 -2.82 -13.72 0.36
CA THR A 71 -3.45 -12.42 0.62
C THR A 71 -4.21 -11.92 -0.61
N SER A 72 -5.19 -11.06 -0.43
CA SER A 72 -5.82 -10.32 -1.51
C SER A 72 -5.65 -8.82 -1.32
N GLN A 73 -5.47 -8.13 -2.43
CA GLN A 73 -5.36 -6.68 -2.55
C GLN A 73 -6.41 -6.20 -3.54
N LYS A 74 -7.14 -5.15 -3.21
CA LYS A 74 -8.13 -4.56 -4.11
C LYS A 74 -7.54 -3.34 -4.81
N VAL A 75 -7.73 -3.25 -6.12
CA VAL A 75 -7.46 -2.04 -6.90
C VAL A 75 -8.41 -0.92 -6.44
N ILE A 76 -7.87 0.23 -6.12
CA ILE A 76 -8.65 1.39 -5.68
C ILE A 76 -9.19 2.20 -6.86
N SER A 77 -8.43 2.26 -7.94
CA SER A 77 -8.82 2.94 -9.17
C SER A 77 -8.29 2.22 -10.39
N GLU A 78 -9.06 2.23 -11.45
CA GLU A 78 -8.68 1.73 -12.78
C GLU A 78 -8.71 2.91 -13.75
N GLU A 79 -7.62 3.07 -14.51
CA GLU A 79 -7.42 4.17 -15.44
C GLU A 79 -7.08 3.62 -16.81
N GLU A 80 -7.86 4.03 -17.80
CA GLU A 80 -7.67 3.62 -19.18
C GLU A 80 -6.57 4.44 -19.87
N GLU A 81 -6.62 5.78 -19.75
CA GLU A 81 -5.73 6.68 -20.48
C GLU A 81 -5.10 7.78 -19.62
N GLN A 82 -5.78 8.21 -18.58
CA GLN A 82 -5.38 9.36 -17.78
C GLN A 82 -5.63 9.16 -16.30
N PHE A 83 -4.69 9.64 -15.49
CA PHE A 83 -4.87 9.73 -14.05
C PHE A 83 -5.76 10.94 -13.72
N THR A 84 -7.08 10.71 -13.66
CA THR A 84 -8.03 11.81 -13.48
C THR A 84 -7.99 12.39 -12.06
N TYR A 85 -8.44 13.64 -11.91
CA TYR A 85 -8.59 14.26 -10.59
C TYR A 85 -9.49 13.44 -9.66
N ARG A 86 -10.54 12.82 -10.19
CA ARG A 86 -11.48 11.99 -9.41
C ARG A 86 -10.80 10.72 -8.88
N SER A 87 -10.05 10.04 -9.71
CA SER A 87 -9.29 8.85 -9.34
C SER A 87 -8.24 9.18 -8.30
N TRP A 88 -7.54 10.28 -8.53
CA TRP A 88 -6.59 10.82 -7.59
C TRP A 88 -7.22 11.13 -6.22
N MET A 89 -8.39 11.74 -6.16
CA MET A 89 -9.10 12.01 -4.90
C MET A 89 -9.46 10.73 -4.14
N LYS A 90 -9.81 9.63 -4.85
CA LYS A 90 -10.04 8.32 -4.22
C LYS A 90 -8.77 7.77 -3.59
N VAL A 91 -7.67 7.77 -4.34
CA VAL A 91 -6.35 7.33 -3.86
C VAL A 91 -5.95 8.13 -2.63
N LYS A 92 -6.06 9.46 -2.67
CA LYS A 92 -5.73 10.34 -1.55
C LYS A 92 -6.62 10.13 -0.32
N SER A 93 -7.87 9.80 -0.51
CA SER A 93 -8.77 9.49 0.62
C SER A 93 -8.32 8.25 1.38
N VAL A 94 -7.87 7.23 0.67
CA VAL A 94 -7.33 6.01 1.28
C VAL A 94 -5.96 6.27 1.94
N GLU A 95 -5.08 6.99 1.26
CA GLU A 95 -3.76 7.35 1.78
C GLU A 95 -3.86 8.22 3.04
N SER A 96 -4.78 9.20 3.08
CA SER A 96 -4.98 10.04 4.26
C SER A 96 -5.48 9.26 5.48
N ALA A 97 -6.11 8.10 5.25
CA ALA A 97 -6.46 7.13 6.29
C ALA A 97 -5.33 6.13 6.56
N LEU A 98 -4.12 6.34 6.01
CA LEU A 98 -2.95 5.48 6.13
C LEU A 98 -3.15 4.08 5.52
N GLY A 99 -4.03 4.01 4.51
CA GLY A 99 -4.33 2.79 3.80
C GLY A 99 -3.34 2.52 2.66
N TYR A 100 -3.36 1.29 2.17
CA TYR A 100 -2.67 0.88 0.97
C TYR A 100 -3.50 1.23 -0.27
N THR A 101 -2.85 1.73 -1.31
CA THR A 101 -3.51 2.04 -2.58
C THR A 101 -2.87 1.30 -3.75
N SER A 102 -3.70 0.81 -4.66
CA SER A 102 -3.30 0.20 -5.91
C SER A 102 -4.11 0.83 -7.05
N VAL A 103 -3.42 1.21 -8.11
CA VAL A 103 -4.01 1.75 -9.32
C VAL A 103 -3.67 0.82 -10.47
N LEU A 104 -4.69 0.33 -11.15
CA LEU A 104 -4.53 -0.46 -12.37
C LEU A 104 -4.53 0.50 -13.56
N LEU A 105 -3.51 0.38 -14.42
CA LEU A 105 -3.46 1.06 -15.71
C LEU A 105 -3.82 0.05 -16.80
N ASP A 106 -4.85 0.37 -17.58
CA ASP A 106 -5.14 -0.38 -18.80
C ASP A 106 -4.23 0.13 -19.90
N LEU A 107 -3.29 -0.73 -20.31
CA LEU A 107 -2.33 -0.40 -21.35
C LEU A 107 -2.84 -0.66 -22.76
N ASP A 108 -3.99 -1.30 -22.95
CA ASP A 108 -4.51 -1.62 -24.29
C ASP A 108 -4.81 -0.36 -25.08
N ALA A 109 -5.37 0.67 -24.42
CA ALA A 109 -5.61 1.96 -25.04
C ALA A 109 -4.29 2.67 -25.44
N ILE A 110 -3.21 2.47 -24.66
CA ILE A 110 -1.91 3.05 -24.90
C ILE A 110 -1.13 2.30 -26.00
N LEU A 111 -1.24 0.96 -26.01
CA LEU A 111 -0.57 0.10 -27.00
C LEU A 111 -1.18 0.20 -28.40
N TYR A 112 -2.48 0.46 -28.47
CA TYR A 112 -3.24 0.55 -29.71
C TYR A 112 -3.94 1.91 -29.83
N PRO A 113 -3.17 3.03 -29.89
CA PRO A 113 -3.75 4.37 -29.92
C PRO A 113 -4.63 4.57 -31.16
N LYS A 114 -5.82 5.10 -30.96
CA LYS A 114 -6.78 5.40 -32.04
C LYS A 114 -6.46 6.72 -32.73
N THR A 115 -5.84 7.64 -31.99
CA THR A 115 -5.45 8.97 -32.47
C THR A 115 -3.99 9.26 -32.10
N GLU A 116 -3.39 10.30 -32.70
CA GLU A 116 -2.06 10.77 -32.32
C GLU A 116 -1.98 11.26 -30.87
N GLU A 117 -3.10 11.75 -30.34
CA GLU A 117 -3.22 12.27 -28.98
C GLU A 117 -3.14 11.14 -27.95
N ASP A 118 -3.59 9.92 -28.31
CA ASP A 118 -3.57 8.73 -27.46
C ASP A 118 -2.19 8.06 -27.39
N ARG A 119 -1.21 8.56 -28.13
CA ARG A 119 0.15 8.00 -28.08
C ARG A 119 0.84 8.29 -26.76
N TRP A 120 1.64 7.33 -26.30
CA TRP A 120 2.38 7.44 -25.05
C TRP A 120 3.23 8.71 -24.93
N GLU A 121 3.83 9.18 -26.02
CA GLU A 121 4.62 10.41 -26.05
C GLU A 121 3.81 11.63 -25.59
N ASN A 122 2.48 11.62 -25.78
CA ASN A 122 1.57 12.69 -25.37
C ASN A 122 0.96 12.40 -24.00
N ILE A 123 0.34 11.25 -23.83
CA ILE A 123 -0.29 10.81 -22.56
C ILE A 123 0.75 10.74 -21.43
N GLY A 124 1.93 10.22 -21.70
CA GLY A 124 3.00 10.05 -20.70
C GLY A 124 3.46 11.36 -20.08
N LYS A 125 3.42 12.46 -20.83
CA LYS A 125 3.76 13.80 -20.28
C LYS A 125 2.70 14.28 -19.28
N GLU A 126 1.43 14.11 -19.63
CA GLU A 126 0.31 14.48 -18.76
C GLU A 126 0.27 13.57 -17.53
N PHE A 127 0.42 12.27 -17.72
CA PHE A 127 0.53 11.29 -16.65
C PHE A 127 1.67 11.62 -15.68
N ALA A 128 2.87 11.89 -16.19
CA ALA A 128 4.02 12.29 -15.38
C ALA A 128 3.80 13.63 -14.64
N ALA A 129 3.15 14.59 -15.30
CA ALA A 129 2.81 15.87 -14.67
C ALA A 129 1.78 15.69 -13.55
N ASN A 130 0.77 14.84 -13.75
CA ASN A 130 -0.23 14.51 -12.74
C ASN A 130 0.38 13.76 -11.55
N LEU A 131 1.22 12.76 -11.78
CA LEU A 131 1.98 12.09 -10.74
C LEU A 131 2.85 13.09 -9.96
N SER A 132 3.62 13.92 -10.64
CA SER A 132 4.48 14.90 -10.00
C SER A 132 3.69 15.92 -9.17
N THR A 133 2.54 16.37 -9.67
CA THR A 133 1.71 17.37 -8.99
C THR A 133 1.04 16.81 -7.75
N TYR A 134 0.54 15.59 -7.84
CA TYR A 134 -0.35 15.03 -6.82
C TYR A 134 0.37 14.07 -5.86
N TRP A 135 1.34 13.30 -6.33
CA TRP A 135 2.07 12.35 -5.49
C TRP A 135 3.12 13.00 -4.59
N LYS A 136 3.67 14.12 -5.02
CA LYS A 136 4.70 14.86 -4.29
C LYS A 136 4.23 15.44 -2.95
N LEU A 137 2.93 15.50 -2.71
CA LEU A 137 2.34 16.03 -1.47
C LEU A 137 2.36 15.05 -0.29
N PHE A 138 2.76 13.80 -0.51
CA PHE A 138 2.77 12.75 0.52
C PHE A 138 4.17 12.14 0.64
N SER A 139 5.03 12.81 1.41
CA SER A 139 6.43 12.42 1.58
C SER A 139 6.64 11.12 2.38
N GLY A 140 5.61 10.57 2.98
CA GLY A 140 5.70 9.34 3.77
C GLY A 140 5.26 8.07 3.03
N PHE A 141 4.90 8.16 1.75
CA PHE A 141 4.43 7.02 0.96
C PHE A 141 5.47 6.62 -0.08
N ASP A 142 5.80 5.34 -0.10
CA ASP A 142 6.70 4.74 -1.07
C ASP A 142 5.94 3.93 -2.10
N GLY A 143 6.40 3.95 -3.35
CA GLY A 143 6.03 2.96 -4.35
C GLY A 143 6.59 1.59 -3.96
N THR A 144 5.81 0.52 -4.16
CA THR A 144 6.21 -0.84 -3.81
C THR A 144 5.80 -1.83 -4.89
N THR A 145 6.45 -2.96 -4.95
CA THR A 145 6.03 -4.10 -5.77
C THR A 145 4.90 -4.85 -5.08
N VAL A 146 4.12 -5.63 -5.85
CA VAL A 146 3.05 -6.48 -5.28
C VAL A 146 3.62 -7.45 -4.23
N SER A 147 4.81 -8.00 -4.48
CA SER A 147 5.46 -8.94 -3.55
C SER A 147 5.92 -8.29 -2.25
N GLU A 148 6.49 -7.08 -2.33
CA GLU A 148 6.86 -6.31 -1.12
C GLU A 148 5.61 -5.88 -0.35
N CYS A 149 4.57 -5.49 -1.09
CA CYS A 149 3.31 -5.15 -0.48
C CYS A 149 2.68 -6.36 0.24
N ASP A 150 2.78 -7.58 -0.31
CA ASP A 150 2.33 -8.79 0.37
C ASP A 150 2.99 -8.96 1.75
N THR A 151 4.30 -8.75 1.85
CA THR A 151 5.02 -8.80 3.14
C THR A 151 4.47 -7.76 4.12
N ARG A 152 4.29 -6.53 3.67
CA ARG A 152 3.74 -5.44 4.50
C ARG A 152 2.30 -5.71 4.94
N ILE A 153 1.47 -6.26 4.04
CA ILE A 153 0.08 -6.64 4.36
C ILE A 153 0.06 -7.74 5.42
N ARG A 154 0.88 -8.78 5.28
CA ARG A 154 0.99 -9.85 6.28
C ARG A 154 1.45 -9.33 7.63
N THR A 155 2.45 -8.46 7.63
CA THR A 155 2.90 -7.75 8.82
C THR A 155 1.74 -7.00 9.48
N PHE A 156 0.98 -6.22 8.72
CA PHE A 156 -0.18 -5.49 9.21
C PHE A 156 -1.26 -6.41 9.78
N LEU A 157 -1.65 -7.46 9.06
CA LEU A 157 -2.72 -8.38 9.46
C LEU A 157 -2.35 -9.23 10.69
N ASN A 158 -1.07 -9.56 10.86
CA ASN A 158 -0.59 -10.43 11.93
C ASN A 158 -0.12 -9.66 13.17
N SER A 159 0.34 -8.42 12.98
CA SER A 159 0.87 -7.63 14.09
C SER A 159 -0.21 -7.27 15.12
N ARG A 160 0.22 -7.23 16.36
CA ARG A 160 -0.52 -6.64 17.49
C ARG A 160 0.42 -5.67 18.17
N TYR A 161 -0.11 -4.59 18.68
CA TYR A 161 0.69 -3.63 19.42
C TYR A 161 0.03 -3.23 20.74
N GLU A 162 0.87 -2.87 21.66
CA GLU A 162 0.51 -2.23 22.92
C GLU A 162 1.37 -0.98 23.06
N ASP A 163 0.79 0.11 23.50
CA ASP A 163 1.52 1.32 23.82
C ASP A 163 1.31 1.71 25.29
N ASP A 164 2.39 2.20 25.89
CA ASP A 164 2.40 2.71 27.25
C ASP A 164 3.07 4.08 27.28
N ARG A 165 2.41 5.05 27.86
CA ARG A 165 2.91 6.42 27.98
C ARG A 165 3.26 6.77 29.40
N GLU A 166 4.52 7.03 29.64
CA GLU A 166 5.06 7.52 30.90
C GLU A 166 5.70 8.90 30.70
N ASP A 167 5.15 9.94 31.34
CA ASP A 167 5.63 11.32 31.24
C ASP A 167 5.88 11.77 29.80
N ASN A 168 7.15 11.85 29.41
CA ASN A 168 7.62 12.29 28.10
C ASN A 168 8.07 11.14 27.20
N ALA A 169 7.73 9.90 27.50
CA ALA A 169 8.11 8.74 26.71
C ALA A 169 6.91 7.86 26.38
N ILE A 170 6.94 7.27 25.20
CA ILE A 170 6.02 6.23 24.76
C ILE A 170 6.83 4.96 24.53
N THR A 171 6.42 3.87 25.16
CA THR A 171 6.94 2.54 24.87
C THR A 171 5.93 1.80 24.02
N LEU A 172 6.33 1.45 22.80
CA LEU A 172 5.53 0.69 21.84
C LEU A 172 6.06 -0.73 21.77
N ARG A 173 5.20 -1.72 22.03
CA ARG A 173 5.54 -3.14 21.91
C ARG A 173 4.76 -3.76 20.77
N THR A 174 5.48 -4.41 19.86
CA THR A 174 4.90 -5.09 18.69
C THR A 174 5.09 -6.60 18.83
N THR A 175 4.04 -7.37 18.56
CA THR A 175 4.06 -8.84 18.55
C THR A 175 3.38 -9.36 17.29
N GLY A 176 3.58 -10.66 16.97
CA GLY A 176 2.95 -11.32 15.83
C GLY A 176 3.67 -11.12 14.49
N THR A 177 4.80 -10.43 14.49
CA THR A 177 5.68 -10.28 13.32
C THR A 177 7.12 -10.12 13.75
N ASP A 178 8.04 -10.62 12.91
CA ASP A 178 9.49 -10.38 13.01
C ASP A 178 9.96 -9.32 12.00
N GLU A 179 9.03 -8.83 11.16
CA GLU A 179 9.30 -7.79 10.18
C GLU A 179 9.16 -6.40 10.79
N THR A 180 9.78 -5.40 10.15
CA THR A 180 9.63 -4.00 10.53
C THR A 180 8.16 -3.58 10.45
N ALA A 181 7.60 -3.15 11.57
CA ALA A 181 6.25 -2.63 11.63
C ALA A 181 6.24 -1.09 11.52
N TYR A 182 5.19 -0.54 10.93
CA TYR A 182 5.08 0.89 10.67
C TYR A 182 3.87 1.45 11.41
N TYR A 183 4.08 2.55 12.13
CA TYR A 183 3.06 3.24 12.91
C TYR A 183 3.09 4.73 12.62
N VAL A 184 1.93 5.36 12.66
CA VAL A 184 1.85 6.81 12.65
C VAL A 184 1.57 7.30 14.06
N LEU A 185 2.54 8.00 14.61
CA LEU A 185 2.40 8.69 15.90
C LEU A 185 1.89 10.10 15.66
N ARG A 186 0.70 10.40 16.20
CA ARG A 186 0.17 11.77 16.24
C ARG A 186 0.49 12.39 17.59
N THR A 187 1.12 13.56 17.55
CA THR A 187 1.53 14.31 18.73
C THR A 187 0.72 15.61 18.85
N HIS A 188 0.55 16.08 20.09
CA HIS A 188 -0.07 17.38 20.37
C HIS A 188 0.97 18.25 21.08
N ASN A 189 1.45 19.32 20.42
CA ASN A 189 2.45 20.23 20.98
C ASN A 189 3.77 19.58 21.46
N GLU A 190 4.07 18.40 20.94
CA GLU A 190 5.28 17.65 21.23
C GLU A 190 5.94 17.18 19.93
N ASP A 191 7.26 17.13 19.94
CA ASP A 191 8.07 16.56 18.87
C ASP A 191 8.81 15.31 19.36
N VAL A 192 9.03 14.37 18.45
CA VAL A 192 9.91 13.23 18.73
C VAL A 192 11.35 13.72 18.86
N ARG A 193 11.98 13.44 20.00
CA ARG A 193 13.37 13.84 20.31
C ARG A 193 14.35 12.69 20.12
N LYS A 194 13.93 11.49 20.46
CA LYS A 194 14.77 10.28 20.34
C LYS A 194 13.90 9.05 20.15
N VAL A 195 14.39 8.10 19.36
CA VAL A 195 13.82 6.76 19.22
C VAL A 195 14.91 5.74 19.52
N THR A 196 14.54 4.66 20.21
CA THR A 196 15.39 3.50 20.47
C THR A 196 14.61 2.27 20.04
N GLY A 197 15.23 1.33 19.35
CA GLY A 197 14.56 0.14 18.78
C GLY A 197 13.90 0.36 17.42
N GLY A 198 14.10 1.54 16.83
CA GLY A 198 13.57 1.90 15.52
C GLY A 198 13.98 3.31 15.11
N THR A 199 13.29 3.85 14.12
CA THR A 199 13.49 5.19 13.58
C THR A 199 12.19 5.99 13.53
N ALA A 200 12.31 7.33 13.47
CA ALA A 200 11.16 8.22 13.28
C ALA A 200 11.46 9.23 12.17
N GLU A 201 10.46 9.44 11.32
CA GLU A 201 10.47 10.43 10.25
C GLU A 201 9.28 11.36 10.41
N LYS A 202 9.54 12.68 10.37
CA LYS A 202 8.47 13.67 10.47
C LYS A 202 7.70 13.74 9.15
N LEU A 203 6.39 13.45 9.20
CA LEU A 203 5.49 13.55 8.05
C LEU A 203 4.89 14.94 7.94
N GLU A 204 4.44 15.49 9.05
CA GLU A 204 3.85 16.82 9.18
C GLU A 204 4.03 17.33 10.63
N ASP A 205 3.56 18.52 10.94
CA ASP A 205 3.84 19.18 12.24
C ASP A 205 3.38 18.39 13.48
N SER A 206 2.39 17.52 13.33
CA SER A 206 1.86 16.70 14.44
C SER A 206 1.85 15.21 14.15
N ALA A 207 2.55 14.76 13.09
CA ALA A 207 2.55 13.37 12.69
C ALA A 207 3.96 12.87 12.34
N TRP A 208 4.28 11.68 12.83
CA TRP A 208 5.56 11.03 12.66
C TRP A 208 5.37 9.59 12.20
N LEU A 209 6.11 9.15 11.19
CA LEU A 209 6.22 7.75 10.82
C LEU A 209 7.24 7.08 11.73
N ILE A 210 6.80 6.11 12.50
CA ILE A 210 7.66 5.28 13.36
C ILE A 210 7.89 3.95 12.65
N ARG A 211 9.14 3.62 12.41
CA ARG A 211 9.58 2.31 11.91
C ARG A 211 10.08 1.50 13.10
N ALA A 212 9.29 0.52 13.54
CA ALA A 212 9.64 -0.36 14.64
C ALA A 212 10.49 -1.53 14.10
N GLU A 213 11.80 -1.44 14.30
CA GLU A 213 12.78 -2.45 13.85
C GLU A 213 13.02 -3.52 14.92
N GLN A 214 12.56 -3.27 16.13
CA GLN A 214 12.58 -4.20 17.27
C GLN A 214 11.18 -4.35 17.85
N SER A 215 10.95 -5.44 18.56
CA SER A 215 9.68 -5.72 19.22
C SER A 215 9.30 -4.69 20.30
N GLU A 216 10.28 -3.96 20.83
CA GLU A 216 10.05 -2.83 21.72
C GLU A 216 10.75 -1.58 21.20
N VAL A 217 9.97 -0.52 21.04
CA VAL A 217 10.44 0.80 20.62
C VAL A 217 10.11 1.83 21.67
N ARG A 218 11.14 2.56 22.14
CA ARG A 218 10.96 3.67 23.08
C ARG A 218 11.12 5.00 22.36
N ILE A 219 10.09 5.83 22.44
CA ILE A 219 10.00 7.13 21.79
C ILE A 219 10.00 8.20 22.89
N THR A 220 11.00 9.07 22.88
CA THR A 220 11.08 10.21 23.81
C THR A 220 10.52 11.44 23.11
N LEU A 221 9.60 12.12 23.77
CA LEU A 221 8.97 13.33 23.31
C LEU A 221 9.50 14.57 24.04
N GLY A 222 9.37 15.73 23.43
CA GLY A 222 9.69 17.01 24.05
C GLY A 222 8.79 18.10 23.49
N ALA A 223 8.65 19.22 24.20
CA ALA A 223 7.80 20.30 23.77
C ALA A 223 8.15 20.74 22.34
N SER A 224 7.14 20.90 21.50
CA SER A 224 7.30 21.44 20.14
C SER A 224 7.54 22.96 20.22
N ASP A 225 8.46 23.44 19.39
CA ASP A 225 8.70 24.89 19.23
C ASP A 225 7.56 25.57 18.47
N GLN A 226 6.74 24.79 17.77
CA GLN A 226 5.56 25.26 17.05
C GLN A 226 4.33 25.23 17.96
N ARG A 227 3.92 26.41 18.43
CA ARG A 227 2.64 26.57 19.14
C ARG A 227 1.50 26.48 18.14
N TYR A 228 0.68 25.44 18.21
CA TYR A 228 -0.53 25.31 17.40
C TYR A 228 -1.50 26.45 17.70
N TYR A 229 -2.08 27.04 16.67
CA TYR A 229 -3.03 28.16 16.72
C TYR A 229 -4.33 27.88 17.53
N TYR A 230 -4.55 26.64 17.97
CA TYR A 230 -5.76 26.23 18.67
C TYR A 230 -5.89 26.72 20.12
N GLU A 231 -4.79 27.19 20.75
CA GLU A 231 -4.89 27.71 22.11
C GLU A 231 -5.34 29.19 22.19
N LYS A 232 -5.46 29.90 21.07
CA LYS A 232 -5.86 31.30 21.05
C LYS A 232 -7.37 31.52 21.09
N GLY A 233 -8.20 30.47 20.97
CA GLY A 233 -9.66 30.59 21.01
C GLY A 233 -10.30 30.44 22.39
N ALA A 234 -9.55 30.06 23.42
CA ALA A 234 -10.09 29.72 24.74
C ALA A 234 -9.85 30.80 25.84
N LYS A 235 -9.43 32.00 25.46
CA LYS A 235 -9.31 33.09 26.41
C LYS A 235 -10.03 34.34 25.88
N ASN A 236 -11.32 34.31 25.90
CA ASN A 236 -12.20 35.48 25.98
C ASN A 236 -13.59 34.99 26.41
N GLU A 237 -13.76 34.74 27.69
CA GLU A 237 -14.95 34.96 28.50
C GLU A 237 -14.53 35.32 29.91
#